data_c785c3911e3756e0d9fb8ea6944805b2
#
_entry.id   c785c3911e3756e0d9fb8ea6944805b2
#
_cell.length_a   1.000
_cell.length_b   1.000
_cell.length_c   1.000
_cell.angle_alpha   90.00
_cell.angle_beta   90.00
_cell.angle_gamma   90.00
#
_symmetry.space_group_name_H-M   'P 1'
#
loop_
_entity.id
_entity.type
_entity.pdbx_description
1 polymer ?
#
loop_
_entity_poly.entity_id
_entity_poly.type
_entity_poly.pdbx_seq_one_letter_code
_entity_poly.pdbx_strand_id
1 'polypeptide(L)'
;MACALFIAHWPRKIKPRKDERQLVSNIDIVPTILFAAGIKPSASLPGINLLDEKAVAKRNTIFLSNFAHDMVSATEPEKSLWTRSCIHGKWKLVAWIENPPNVRPWAGGHRHKNPDTNLELFDLLADPHETKNLANAHPEVVRDLAARIDDWWKVD
;
A
#
# COMPACT_ATOMS: atom_id res chain seq x y z
N MET A 1 -8.75 -4.92 4.92
CA MET A 1 -9.48 -3.80 4.24
C MET A 1 -8.48 -2.69 3.94
N ALA A 2 -8.25 -2.39 2.65
CA ALA A 2 -7.27 -1.38 2.22
C ALA A 2 -7.89 0.04 2.07
N CYS A 3 -9.07 0.27 2.60
CA CYS A 3 -9.77 1.55 2.48
C CYS A 3 -9.63 2.36 3.77
N ALA A 4 -8.97 3.52 3.65
CA ALA A 4 -8.94 4.52 4.71
C ALA A 4 -9.70 5.75 4.26
N LEU A 5 -10.50 6.34 5.16
CA LEU A 5 -11.16 7.60 4.90
C LEU A 5 -10.14 8.75 5.03
N PHE A 6 -9.98 9.51 3.96
CA PHE A 6 -9.19 10.73 3.96
C PHE A 6 -10.12 11.93 3.71
N ILE A 7 -10.11 12.92 4.59
CA ILE A 7 -10.90 14.14 4.45
C ILE A 7 -9.96 15.34 4.40
N ALA A 8 -10.03 16.13 3.33
CA ALA A 8 -9.34 17.39 3.21
C ALA A 8 -10.36 18.53 3.14
N HIS A 9 -10.23 19.51 4.05
CA HIS A 9 -11.10 20.67 4.09
C HIS A 9 -10.27 21.95 3.96
N TRP A 10 -10.42 22.64 2.82
CA TRP A 10 -9.81 23.93 2.58
C TRP A 10 -10.78 24.84 1.82
N PRO A 11 -11.62 25.59 2.54
CA PRO A 11 -12.61 26.48 1.94
C PRO A 11 -11.98 27.41 0.91
N ARG A 12 -12.65 27.66 -0.20
CA ARG A 12 -12.22 28.49 -1.34
C ARG A 12 -11.11 27.89 -2.20
N LYS A 13 -10.47 26.78 -1.79
CA LYS A 13 -9.40 26.12 -2.57
C LYS A 13 -9.79 24.74 -3.05
N ILE A 14 -10.49 23.96 -2.21
CA ILE A 14 -10.96 22.62 -2.56
C ILE A 14 -12.48 22.66 -2.68
N LYS A 15 -13.00 22.28 -3.86
CA LYS A 15 -14.44 22.11 -4.05
C LYS A 15 -14.89 20.81 -3.37
N PRO A 16 -16.08 20.80 -2.73
CA PRO A 16 -16.65 19.60 -2.16
C PRO A 16 -16.77 18.49 -3.22
N ARG A 17 -16.19 17.34 -2.95
CA ARG A 17 -16.31 16.15 -3.80
C ARG A 17 -16.07 14.89 -2.99
N LYS A 18 -16.63 13.78 -3.43
CA LYS A 18 -16.30 12.43 -2.97
C LYS A 18 -15.57 11.71 -4.10
N ASP A 19 -14.44 11.14 -3.80
CA ASP A 19 -13.64 10.38 -4.75
C ASP A 19 -13.41 8.97 -4.19
N GLU A 20 -13.84 7.95 -4.94
CA GLU A 20 -13.76 6.55 -4.54
C GLU A 20 -12.86 5.73 -5.49
N ARG A 21 -12.20 6.39 -6.44
CA ARG A 21 -11.46 5.69 -7.50
C ARG A 21 -9.97 5.97 -7.49
N GLN A 22 -9.57 7.12 -6.97
CA GLN A 22 -8.17 7.52 -7.03
C GLN A 22 -7.38 6.91 -5.87
N LEU A 23 -6.18 6.42 -6.20
CA LEU A 23 -5.27 5.86 -5.22
C LEU A 23 -4.54 7.00 -4.48
N VAL A 24 -4.73 7.07 -3.18
CA VAL A 24 -4.03 8.00 -2.28
C VAL A 24 -3.41 7.23 -1.12
N SER A 25 -2.33 7.78 -0.56
CA SER A 25 -1.59 7.15 0.52
C SER A 25 -1.23 8.18 1.60
N ASN A 26 -0.95 7.72 2.81
CA ASN A 26 -0.51 8.58 3.91
C ASN A 26 0.80 9.33 3.61
N ILE A 27 1.69 8.78 2.77
CA ILE A 27 2.91 9.46 2.34
C ILE A 27 2.64 10.74 1.53
N ASP A 28 1.43 10.93 1.00
CA ASP A 28 1.02 12.09 0.23
C ASP A 28 0.69 13.31 1.11
N ILE A 29 0.48 13.08 2.40
CA ILE A 29 0.05 14.14 3.33
C ILE A 29 1.13 15.23 3.43
N VAL A 30 2.38 14.84 3.66
CA VAL A 30 3.48 15.78 3.85
C VAL A 30 3.73 16.63 2.58
N PRO A 31 3.93 16.07 1.37
CA PRO A 31 4.11 16.89 0.17
C PRO A 31 2.90 17.79 -0.11
N THR A 32 1.68 17.36 0.21
CA THR A 32 0.48 18.18 0.05
C THR A 32 0.46 19.37 1.00
N ILE A 33 0.81 19.17 2.27
CA ILE A 33 0.88 20.26 3.27
C ILE A 33 1.97 21.27 2.90
N LEU A 34 3.17 20.80 2.53
CA LEU A 34 4.27 21.68 2.13
C LEU A 34 3.86 22.54 0.93
N PHE A 35 3.26 21.93 -0.09
CA PHE A 35 2.76 22.68 -1.25
C PHE A 35 1.69 23.72 -0.85
N ALA A 36 0.75 23.34 0.02
CA ALA A 36 -0.29 24.24 0.50
C ALA A 36 0.30 25.44 1.27
N ALA A 37 1.42 25.25 1.95
CA ALA A 37 2.19 26.30 2.65
C ALA A 37 3.11 27.12 1.73
N GLY A 38 3.15 26.84 0.42
CA GLY A 38 4.04 27.49 -0.52
C GLY A 38 5.51 27.04 -0.43
N ILE A 39 5.77 25.92 0.22
CA ILE A 39 7.11 25.32 0.39
C ILE A 39 7.29 24.23 -0.66
N LYS A 40 8.37 24.32 -1.44
CA LYS A 40 8.72 23.27 -2.40
C LYS A 40 9.20 22.01 -1.66
N PRO A 41 8.52 20.86 -1.83
CA PRO A 41 8.98 19.60 -1.24
C PRO A 41 10.34 19.19 -1.80
N SER A 42 11.14 18.47 -0.99
CA SER A 42 12.36 17.83 -1.50
C SER A 42 12.00 16.79 -2.56
N ALA A 43 12.86 16.66 -3.58
CA ALA A 43 12.70 15.64 -4.62
C ALA A 43 12.83 14.20 -4.07
N SER A 44 13.47 14.02 -2.91
CA SER A 44 13.61 12.73 -2.24
C SER A 44 12.39 12.36 -1.36
N LEU A 45 11.45 13.30 -1.17
CA LEU A 45 10.26 13.04 -0.35
C LEU A 45 9.30 12.13 -1.14
N PRO A 46 8.94 10.96 -0.62
CA PRO A 46 7.97 10.09 -1.26
C PRO A 46 6.57 10.71 -1.24
N GLY A 47 5.71 10.23 -2.11
CA GLY A 47 4.34 10.69 -2.23
C GLY A 47 4.16 11.76 -3.31
N ILE A 48 2.90 12.19 -3.49
CA ILE A 48 2.52 13.23 -4.44
C ILE A 48 1.71 14.30 -3.74
N ASN A 49 1.64 15.48 -4.37
CA ASN A 49 0.72 16.51 -3.93
C ASN A 49 -0.73 16.17 -4.35
N LEU A 50 -1.62 15.96 -3.38
CA LEU A 50 -3.02 15.62 -3.63
C LEU A 50 -3.84 16.79 -4.19
N LEU A 51 -3.32 18.01 -4.17
CA LEU A 51 -3.93 19.17 -4.82
C LEU A 51 -3.60 19.26 -6.32
N ASP A 52 -2.63 18.46 -6.79
CA ASP A 52 -2.32 18.32 -8.20
C ASP A 52 -3.17 17.19 -8.82
N GLU A 53 -4.31 17.57 -9.40
CA GLU A 53 -5.23 16.61 -10.01
C GLU A 53 -4.59 15.76 -11.12
N LYS A 54 -3.60 16.31 -11.83
CA LYS A 54 -2.88 15.56 -12.88
C LYS A 54 -1.98 14.48 -12.29
N ALA A 55 -1.27 14.81 -11.20
CA ALA A 55 -0.42 13.84 -10.51
C ALA A 55 -1.28 12.70 -9.90
N VAL A 56 -2.41 13.05 -9.28
CA VAL A 56 -3.35 12.09 -8.72
C VAL A 56 -3.96 11.21 -9.81
N ALA A 57 -4.43 11.78 -10.92
CA ALA A 57 -5.02 11.02 -12.03
C ALA A 57 -4.02 10.08 -12.74
N LYS A 58 -2.72 10.44 -12.73
CA LYS A 58 -1.65 9.62 -13.33
C LYS A 58 -1.28 8.42 -12.45
N ARG A 59 -1.54 8.49 -11.15
CA ARG A 59 -1.16 7.42 -10.22
C ARG A 59 -2.12 6.24 -10.38
N ASN A 60 -1.58 5.10 -10.74
CA ASN A 60 -2.28 3.83 -10.83
C ASN A 60 -1.69 2.74 -9.92
N THR A 61 -0.66 3.08 -9.14
CA THR A 61 0.05 2.13 -8.28
C THR A 61 0.38 2.77 -6.94
N ILE A 62 0.15 2.05 -5.86
CA ILE A 62 0.68 2.35 -4.52
C ILE A 62 1.26 1.08 -3.90
N PHE A 63 2.29 1.27 -3.07
CA PHE A 63 2.94 0.19 -2.32
C PHE A 63 2.70 0.37 -0.83
N LEU A 64 2.61 -0.74 -0.12
CA LEU A 64 2.41 -0.79 1.32
C LEU A 64 3.32 -1.86 1.92
N SER A 65 3.76 -1.63 3.13
CA SER A 65 4.44 -2.62 3.96
C SER A 65 3.76 -2.70 5.31
N ASN A 66 3.73 -3.90 5.88
CA ASN A 66 3.25 -4.12 7.23
C ASN A 66 4.34 -4.80 8.04
N PHE A 67 4.59 -4.26 9.22
CA PHE A 67 5.65 -4.70 10.11
C PHE A 67 5.05 -5.31 11.37
N ALA A 68 5.82 -6.19 12.01
CA ALA A 68 5.50 -6.68 13.33
C ALA A 68 5.41 -5.53 14.34
N HIS A 69 4.61 -5.71 15.36
CA HIS A 69 4.49 -4.74 16.44
C HIS A 69 5.81 -4.59 17.21
N ASP A 70 6.53 -5.68 17.40
CA ASP A 70 7.83 -5.69 18.06
C ASP A 70 8.94 -5.46 17.03
N MET A 71 9.67 -4.35 17.19
CA MET A 71 10.80 -4.05 16.32
C MET A 71 12.00 -4.95 16.70
N VAL A 72 12.43 -5.78 15.75
CA VAL A 72 13.58 -6.69 15.94
C VAL A 72 14.90 -5.93 15.82
N SER A 73 14.99 -4.96 14.93
CA SER A 73 16.18 -4.14 14.69
C SER A 73 15.77 -2.73 14.25
N ALA A 74 16.44 -1.72 14.79
CA ALA A 74 16.22 -0.31 14.40
C ALA A 74 16.91 0.05 13.08
N THR A 75 17.95 -0.70 12.69
CA THR A 75 18.77 -0.44 11.50
C THR A 75 18.44 -1.37 10.33
N GLU A 76 17.72 -2.46 10.58
CA GLU A 76 17.34 -3.48 9.60
C GLU A 76 15.82 -3.73 9.71
N PRO A 77 14.99 -2.78 9.23
CA PRO A 77 13.53 -2.86 9.39
C PRO A 77 12.91 -4.09 8.73
N GLU A 78 13.55 -4.62 7.69
CA GLU A 78 13.13 -5.85 6.99
C GLU A 78 13.02 -7.05 7.91
N LYS A 79 13.79 -7.10 9.00
CA LYS A 79 13.69 -8.16 10.01
C LYS A 79 12.37 -8.19 10.78
N SER A 80 11.61 -7.10 10.73
CA SER A 80 10.28 -6.99 11.34
C SER A 80 9.16 -7.00 10.30
N LEU A 81 9.47 -7.20 9.03
CA LEU A 81 8.53 -7.12 7.93
C LEU A 81 7.63 -8.36 7.88
N TRP A 82 6.32 -8.14 7.81
CA TRP A 82 5.33 -9.21 7.64
C TRP A 82 4.82 -9.32 6.22
N THR A 83 4.50 -8.18 5.60
CA THR A 83 3.99 -8.16 4.24
C THR A 83 4.53 -6.99 3.45
N ARG A 84 4.72 -7.22 2.15
CA ARG A 84 4.79 -6.19 1.13
C ARG A 84 3.54 -6.29 0.27
N SER A 85 2.98 -5.18 -0.14
CA SER A 85 1.76 -5.18 -0.95
C SER A 85 1.83 -4.14 -2.04
N CYS A 86 1.19 -4.43 -3.15
CA CYS A 86 1.02 -3.52 -4.28
C CYS A 86 -0.47 -3.44 -4.62
N ILE A 87 -0.99 -2.21 -4.76
CA ILE A 87 -2.28 -1.97 -5.39
C ILE A 87 -2.00 -1.34 -6.75
N HIS A 88 -2.46 -1.99 -7.82
CA HIS A 88 -2.38 -1.52 -9.19
C HIS A 88 -3.74 -1.63 -9.87
N GLY A 89 -4.32 -0.49 -10.23
CA GLY A 89 -5.70 -0.44 -10.70
C GLY A 89 -6.67 -1.02 -9.66
N LYS A 90 -7.39 -2.05 -10.05
CA LYS A 90 -8.33 -2.76 -9.15
C LYS A 90 -7.69 -3.90 -8.34
N TRP A 91 -6.49 -4.31 -8.70
CA TRP A 91 -5.83 -5.47 -8.10
C TRP A 91 -4.98 -5.08 -6.91
N LYS A 92 -5.06 -5.87 -5.84
CA LYS A 92 -4.14 -5.83 -4.71
C LYS A 92 -3.46 -7.17 -4.56
N LEU A 93 -2.12 -7.17 -4.61
CA LEU A 93 -1.30 -8.31 -4.24
C LEU A 93 -0.72 -8.08 -2.84
N VAL A 94 -0.83 -9.10 -1.99
CA VAL A 94 -0.16 -9.18 -0.69
C VAL A 94 0.87 -10.30 -0.77
N ALA A 95 2.14 -9.95 -0.56
CA ALA A 95 3.24 -10.91 -0.44
C ALA A 95 3.63 -11.03 1.03
N TRP A 96 3.40 -12.19 1.60
CA TRP A 96 3.74 -12.51 2.98
C TRP A 96 5.20 -12.94 3.08
N ILE A 97 5.87 -12.50 4.13
CA ILE A 97 7.21 -12.96 4.47
C ILE A 97 7.05 -14.24 5.29
N GLU A 98 7.66 -15.33 4.83
CA GLU A 98 7.66 -16.57 5.55
C GLU A 98 8.50 -16.46 6.82
N ASN A 99 7.88 -16.77 7.98
CA ASN A 99 8.53 -16.87 9.28
C ASN A 99 9.59 -15.77 9.53
N PRO A 100 9.17 -14.49 9.63
CA PRO A 100 10.14 -13.46 9.95
C PRO A 100 10.85 -13.85 11.26
N PRO A 101 12.20 -13.90 11.27
CA PRO A 101 12.94 -14.42 12.39
C PRO A 101 12.64 -13.58 13.64
N ASN A 102 12.33 -14.25 14.75
CA ASN A 102 12.07 -13.66 16.06
C ASN A 102 10.80 -12.80 16.21
N VAL A 103 9.89 -12.85 15.26
CA VAL A 103 8.59 -12.17 15.39
C VAL A 103 7.61 -13.14 16.05
N ARG A 104 7.10 -12.78 17.23
CA ARG A 104 6.02 -13.55 17.86
C ARG A 104 4.77 -13.43 16.99
N PRO A 105 4.12 -14.56 16.64
CA PRO A 105 2.82 -14.51 16.00
C PRO A 105 1.89 -13.66 16.89
N TRP A 106 1.35 -12.58 16.33
CA TRP A 106 0.36 -11.80 17.06
C TRP A 106 -0.84 -12.69 17.38
N ALA A 107 -1.30 -12.69 18.64
CA ALA A 107 -2.42 -13.50 19.11
C ALA A 107 -3.75 -13.22 18.36
N GLY A 108 -3.85 -12.12 17.60
CA GLY A 108 -4.96 -11.78 16.73
C GLY A 108 -4.94 -12.44 15.35
N GLY A 109 -3.91 -13.21 15.03
CA GLY A 109 -3.91 -14.22 13.98
C GLY A 109 -4.24 -13.79 12.55
N HIS A 110 -3.63 -12.74 12.02
CA HIS A 110 -3.55 -12.59 10.57
C HIS A 110 -2.48 -13.53 10.01
N ARG A 111 -2.81 -14.82 9.96
CA ARG A 111 -2.07 -15.77 9.13
C ARG A 111 -2.59 -15.61 7.72
N HIS A 112 -1.66 -15.59 6.71
CA HIS A 112 -2.09 -15.77 5.34
C HIS A 112 -2.94 -17.06 5.27
N LYS A 113 -4.03 -16.96 4.54
CA LYS A 113 -5.01 -18.06 4.46
C LYS A 113 -4.68 -19.06 3.36
N ASN A 114 -3.62 -18.81 2.59
CA ASN A 114 -3.21 -19.69 1.51
C ASN A 114 -2.03 -20.56 1.95
N PRO A 115 -2.24 -21.87 2.23
CA PRO A 115 -1.17 -22.76 2.64
C PRO A 115 -0.18 -23.08 1.51
N ASP A 116 -0.57 -22.87 0.25
CA ASP A 116 0.22 -23.29 -0.92
C ASP A 116 1.16 -22.20 -1.42
N THR A 117 0.86 -20.94 -1.13
CA THR A 117 1.67 -19.78 -1.52
C THR A 117 1.60 -18.69 -0.47
N ASN A 118 2.68 -17.92 -0.35
CA ASN A 118 2.70 -16.71 0.48
C ASN A 118 2.11 -15.48 -0.25
N LEU A 119 1.33 -15.69 -1.33
CA LEU A 119 0.75 -14.64 -2.16
C LEU A 119 -0.77 -14.66 -2.11
N GLU A 120 -1.38 -13.50 -1.92
CA GLU A 120 -2.82 -13.33 -1.95
C GLU A 120 -3.17 -12.18 -2.91
N LEU A 121 -4.07 -12.46 -3.87
CA LEU A 121 -4.55 -11.50 -4.87
C LEU A 121 -6.02 -11.21 -4.65
N PHE A 122 -6.39 -9.93 -4.64
CA PHE A 122 -7.76 -9.47 -4.45
C PHE A 122 -8.18 -8.48 -5.54
N ASP A 123 -9.44 -8.56 -5.98
CA ASP A 123 -10.09 -7.55 -6.81
C ASP A 123 -10.83 -6.56 -5.91
N LEU A 124 -10.25 -5.42 -5.61
CA LEU A 124 -10.80 -4.45 -4.67
C LEU A 124 -12.13 -3.80 -5.12
N LEU A 125 -12.45 -3.85 -6.41
CA LEU A 125 -13.73 -3.34 -6.91
C LEU A 125 -14.86 -4.36 -6.72
N ALA A 126 -14.58 -5.65 -6.93
CA ALA A 126 -15.56 -6.72 -6.77
C ALA A 126 -15.64 -7.22 -5.32
N ASP A 127 -14.52 -7.17 -4.59
CA ASP A 127 -14.37 -7.66 -3.22
C ASP A 127 -13.56 -6.66 -2.36
N PRO A 128 -14.17 -5.54 -1.95
CA PRO A 128 -13.49 -4.53 -1.13
C PRO A 128 -13.12 -5.03 0.28
N HIS A 129 -13.66 -6.18 0.70
CA HIS A 129 -13.38 -6.80 1.99
C HIS A 129 -12.26 -7.86 1.93
N GLU A 130 -11.69 -8.12 0.74
CA GLU A 130 -10.57 -9.05 0.58
C GLU A 130 -10.88 -10.45 1.13
N THR A 131 -12.09 -10.96 0.80
CA THR A 131 -12.59 -12.23 1.32
C THR A 131 -12.18 -13.42 0.45
N LYS A 132 -11.94 -13.20 -0.85
CA LYS A 132 -11.64 -14.24 -1.83
C LYS A 132 -10.26 -14.05 -2.45
N ASN A 133 -9.33 -14.94 -2.12
CA ASN A 133 -8.03 -14.98 -2.78
C ASN A 133 -8.17 -15.50 -4.22
N LEU A 134 -7.72 -14.69 -5.18
CA LEU A 134 -7.76 -14.97 -6.62
C LEU A 134 -6.38 -15.32 -7.21
N ALA A 135 -5.35 -15.52 -6.39
CA ALA A 135 -3.98 -15.72 -6.85
C ALA A 135 -3.87 -16.92 -7.83
N ASN A 136 -4.53 -18.03 -7.53
CA ASN A 136 -4.52 -19.21 -8.39
C ASN A 136 -5.30 -19.02 -9.69
N ALA A 137 -6.29 -18.11 -9.72
CA ALA A 137 -7.11 -17.85 -10.89
C ALA A 137 -6.45 -16.85 -11.87
N HIS A 138 -5.51 -16.03 -11.40
CA HIS A 138 -4.86 -14.96 -12.16
C HIS A 138 -3.34 -14.94 -11.98
N PRO A 139 -2.62 -16.03 -12.33
CA PRO A 139 -1.17 -16.14 -12.10
C PRO A 139 -0.36 -15.10 -12.88
N GLU A 140 -0.86 -14.61 -14.00
CA GLU A 140 -0.23 -13.53 -14.79
C GLU A 140 -0.25 -12.18 -14.05
N VAL A 141 -1.37 -11.87 -13.39
CA VAL A 141 -1.51 -10.65 -12.57
C VAL A 141 -0.59 -10.74 -11.34
N VAL A 142 -0.58 -11.91 -10.69
CA VAL A 142 0.31 -12.16 -9.55
C VAL A 142 1.76 -11.90 -9.93
N ARG A 143 2.21 -12.41 -11.08
CA ARG A 143 3.58 -12.26 -11.57
C ARG A 143 3.94 -10.80 -11.86
N ASP A 144 3.05 -10.04 -12.52
CA ASP A 144 3.26 -8.62 -12.78
C ASP A 144 3.37 -7.81 -11.48
N LEU A 145 2.46 -8.03 -10.53
CA LEU A 145 2.44 -7.29 -9.29
C LEU A 145 3.59 -7.68 -8.35
N ALA A 146 4.01 -8.94 -8.34
CA ALA A 146 5.17 -9.40 -7.58
C ALA A 146 6.47 -8.74 -8.10
N ALA A 147 6.65 -8.68 -9.43
CA ALA A 147 7.77 -7.99 -10.03
C ALA A 147 7.80 -6.50 -9.63
N ARG A 148 6.65 -5.82 -9.61
CA ARG A 148 6.56 -4.43 -9.16
C ARG A 148 6.92 -4.25 -7.69
N ILE A 149 6.54 -5.20 -6.83
CA ILE A 149 6.92 -5.19 -5.41
C ILE A 149 8.44 -5.32 -5.26
N ASP A 150 9.06 -6.23 -6.01
CA ASP A 150 10.51 -6.44 -5.96
C ASP A 150 11.31 -5.27 -6.54
N ASP A 151 10.80 -4.63 -7.61
CA ASP A 151 11.38 -3.40 -8.15
C ASP A 151 11.30 -2.23 -7.16
N TRP A 152 10.21 -2.16 -6.37
CA TRP A 152 10.04 -1.12 -5.36
C TRP A 152 10.91 -1.35 -4.13
N TRP A 153 10.95 -2.57 -3.63
CA TRP A 153 11.75 -2.95 -2.47
C TRP A 153 12.04 -4.45 -2.47
N LYS A 154 13.24 -4.78 -2.89
CA LYS A 154 13.73 -6.15 -2.81
C LYS A 154 14.19 -6.43 -1.39
N VAL A 155 13.68 -7.50 -0.80
CA VAL A 155 14.11 -8.05 0.49
C VAL A 155 14.88 -9.33 0.18
N ASP A 156 16.15 -9.38 0.58
CA ASP A 156 17.05 -10.53 0.41
C ASP A 156 16.81 -11.59 1.49
#